data_b55dd8f6f80c5f4acadc9704ef09a808
#
_entry.id   b55dd8f6f80c5f4acadc9704ef09a808
#
_cell.length_a   1.000
_cell.length_b   1.000
_cell.length_c   1.000
_cell.angle_alpha   90.00
_cell.angle_beta   90.00
_cell.angle_gamma   90.00
#
_symmetry.space_group_name_H-M   'P 1'
#
loop_
_entity.id
_entity.type
_entity.pdbx_description
1 polymer ?
#
loop_
_entity_poly.entity_id
_entity_poly.type
_entity_poly.pdbx_seq_one_letter_code
_entity_poly.pdbx_strand_id
1 'polypeptide(L)'
;MARIGFVGLGNMGLPMAQNLLKAGHAVEGVDINSSSIVKLKDAGGSTAETAKIAAARADVVITMLPSGKEVREVYLGPGGIIENANEGTLLIDCSTIDVETARAVAATAEKRSLLMLDAPVSGGVGGATAGTLTFMVGGSAQAFARAQSILEKMGKTIVHAGGAGNGQAAKICNNMILGISMIAVSEAFVLAEQLGLDHQKLFDISSKSSGQCWSMTTYCPVPGPVPTSPANRDYQAGFTAAMMLKDLKLSQAAAKATGARTALGADAERIYSQYCESGEGAHDFSGIIRFVRG
;
A
#
# COMPACT_ATOMS: atom_id res chain seq x y z
N MET A 1 11.04 23.61 -3.80
CA MET A 1 10.13 23.63 -2.63
C MET A 1 8.72 23.70 -3.20
N ALA A 2 7.81 22.81 -2.79
CA ALA A 2 6.42 22.78 -3.24
C ALA A 2 5.48 22.86 -2.02
N ARG A 3 4.26 23.39 -2.23
CA ARG A 3 3.16 23.35 -1.27
C ARG A 3 2.38 22.07 -1.51
N ILE A 4 2.34 21.19 -0.52
CA ILE A 4 1.75 19.86 -0.64
C ILE A 4 0.54 19.75 0.30
N GLY A 5 -0.65 19.53 -0.26
CA GLY A 5 -1.81 19.11 0.50
C GLY A 5 -1.75 17.58 0.70
N PHE A 6 -1.69 17.10 1.94
CA PHE A 6 -1.61 15.66 2.24
C PHE A 6 -2.88 15.21 2.97
N VAL A 7 -3.67 14.34 2.33
CA VAL A 7 -4.96 13.87 2.85
C VAL A 7 -4.86 12.41 3.26
N GLY A 8 -5.10 12.14 4.55
CA GLY A 8 -4.94 10.83 5.16
C GLY A 8 -3.57 10.68 5.82
N LEU A 9 -3.52 10.93 7.14
CA LEU A 9 -2.32 10.89 7.99
C LEU A 9 -2.32 9.65 8.92
N GLY A 10 -2.82 8.53 8.41
CA GLY A 10 -2.78 7.28 9.12
C GLY A 10 -1.36 6.70 9.23
N ASN A 11 -1.25 5.38 9.54
CA ASN A 11 0.02 4.70 9.78
C ASN A 11 1.03 4.83 8.63
N MET A 12 0.54 4.98 7.39
CA MET A 12 1.39 5.17 6.21
C MET A 12 1.55 6.65 5.87
N GLY A 13 0.44 7.41 5.82
CA GLY A 13 0.46 8.79 5.33
C GLY A 13 1.23 9.76 6.23
N LEU A 14 1.13 9.64 7.54
CA LEU A 14 1.86 10.51 8.46
C LEU A 14 3.39 10.43 8.27
N PRO A 15 4.04 9.25 8.30
CA PRO A 15 5.49 9.19 8.04
C PRO A 15 5.87 9.63 6.62
N MET A 16 5.02 9.40 5.60
CA MET A 16 5.25 9.93 4.26
C MET A 16 5.24 11.47 4.26
N ALA A 17 4.24 12.10 4.89
CA ALA A 17 4.16 13.55 5.05
C ALA A 17 5.36 14.13 5.82
N GLN A 18 5.80 13.44 6.87
CA GLN A 18 6.99 13.84 7.63
C GLN A 18 8.28 13.79 6.81
N ASN A 19 8.43 12.81 5.91
CA ASN A 19 9.59 12.75 5.01
C ASN A 19 9.59 13.92 4.01
N LEU A 20 8.41 14.35 3.54
CA LEU A 20 8.28 15.54 2.70
C LEU A 20 8.65 16.84 3.45
N LEU A 21 8.26 16.96 4.71
CA LEU A 21 8.67 18.07 5.58
C LEU A 21 10.19 18.10 5.78
N LYS A 22 10.80 16.95 6.09
CA LYS A 22 12.28 16.80 6.21
C LYS A 22 13.01 17.17 4.91
N ALA A 23 12.38 16.94 3.77
CA ALA A 23 12.91 17.33 2.45
C ALA A 23 12.73 18.82 2.12
N GLY A 24 12.14 19.61 3.02
CA GLY A 24 11.97 21.05 2.87
C GLY A 24 10.71 21.47 2.10
N HIS A 25 9.73 20.57 1.90
CA HIS A 25 8.43 20.95 1.36
C HIS A 25 7.52 21.54 2.43
N ALA A 26 6.62 22.44 2.05
CA ALA A 26 5.53 22.89 2.93
C ALA A 26 4.38 21.89 2.84
N VAL A 27 4.04 21.22 3.94
CA VAL A 27 2.97 20.22 3.98
C VAL A 27 1.80 20.71 4.81
N GLU A 28 0.62 20.77 4.21
CA GLU A 28 -0.66 21.03 4.86
C GLU A 28 -1.49 19.74 4.91
N GLY A 29 -1.65 19.18 6.12
CA GLY A 29 -2.29 17.87 6.32
C GLY A 29 -3.78 17.96 6.60
N VAL A 30 -4.51 16.94 6.20
CA VAL A 30 -5.92 16.72 6.50
C VAL A 30 -6.13 15.29 6.96
N ASP A 31 -6.76 15.11 8.10
CA ASP A 31 -7.17 13.79 8.62
C ASP A 31 -8.37 13.95 9.55
N ILE A 32 -9.17 12.89 9.67
CA ILE A 32 -10.27 12.81 10.63
C ILE A 32 -9.76 12.55 12.05
N ASN A 33 -8.54 12.02 12.19
CA ASN A 33 -7.92 11.71 13.47
C ASN A 33 -7.09 12.89 13.99
N SER A 34 -7.59 13.55 15.05
CA SER A 34 -6.93 14.69 15.66
C SER A 34 -5.52 14.40 16.17
N SER A 35 -5.22 13.17 16.60
CA SER A 35 -3.88 12.80 17.07
C SER A 35 -2.84 12.80 15.94
N SER A 36 -3.23 12.41 14.73
CA SER A 36 -2.38 12.46 13.54
C SER A 36 -2.10 13.93 13.14
N ILE A 37 -3.11 14.77 13.24
CA ILE A 37 -2.99 16.22 13.02
C ILE A 37 -1.98 16.86 13.97
N VAL A 38 -2.04 16.53 15.26
CA VAL A 38 -1.06 17.03 16.26
C VAL A 38 0.35 16.59 15.89
N LYS A 39 0.56 15.30 15.60
CA LYS A 39 1.87 14.76 15.22
C LYS A 39 2.46 15.40 13.96
N LEU A 40 1.61 15.80 13.00
CA LEU A 40 2.09 16.52 11.82
C LEU A 40 2.53 17.95 12.19
N LYS A 41 1.78 18.65 13.05
CA LYS A 41 2.14 19.99 13.54
C LYS A 41 3.47 19.96 14.33
N ASP A 42 3.63 18.97 15.19
CA ASP A 42 4.87 18.77 15.97
C ASP A 42 6.09 18.53 15.06
N ALA A 43 5.86 17.96 13.88
CA ALA A 43 6.88 17.76 12.85
C ALA A 43 7.13 19.02 11.97
N GLY A 44 6.44 20.13 12.22
CA GLY A 44 6.59 21.38 11.48
C GLY A 44 5.62 21.55 10.31
N GLY A 45 4.62 20.69 10.17
CA GLY A 45 3.56 20.82 9.16
C GLY A 45 2.45 21.78 9.60
N SER A 46 1.64 22.19 8.64
CA SER A 46 0.38 22.91 8.86
C SER A 46 -0.83 21.98 8.61
N THR A 47 -2.03 22.48 8.86
CA THR A 47 -3.25 21.66 8.69
C THR A 47 -4.37 22.49 8.07
N ALA A 48 -5.18 21.85 7.23
CA ALA A 48 -6.43 22.39 6.74
C ALA A 48 -7.63 21.64 7.33
N GLU A 49 -8.76 22.30 7.41
CA GLU A 49 -10.00 21.71 7.92
C GLU A 49 -10.58 20.65 6.98
N THR A 50 -10.36 20.81 5.68
CA THR A 50 -10.92 19.93 4.64
C THR A 50 -9.93 19.70 3.51
N ALA A 51 -10.09 18.58 2.79
CA ALA A 51 -9.34 18.30 1.56
C ALA A 51 -9.54 19.39 0.49
N LYS A 52 -10.73 19.99 0.41
CA LYS A 52 -11.05 21.13 -0.44
C LYS A 52 -10.09 22.30 -0.20
N ILE A 53 -9.91 22.71 1.04
CA ILE A 53 -9.06 23.85 1.41
C ILE A 53 -7.60 23.53 1.09
N ALA A 54 -7.14 22.34 1.44
CA ALA A 54 -5.78 21.91 1.13
C ALA A 54 -5.52 21.88 -0.39
N ALA A 55 -6.46 21.36 -1.19
CA ALA A 55 -6.35 21.30 -2.64
C ALA A 55 -6.26 22.70 -3.30
N ALA A 56 -7.08 23.65 -2.83
CA ALA A 56 -7.08 25.02 -3.36
C ALA A 56 -5.78 25.79 -3.14
N ARG A 57 -4.94 25.35 -2.21
CA ARG A 57 -3.67 26.01 -1.84
C ARG A 57 -2.43 25.29 -2.31
N ALA A 58 -2.57 24.04 -2.77
CA ALA A 58 -1.47 23.15 -3.07
C ALA A 58 -0.97 23.25 -4.51
N ASP A 59 0.32 23.05 -4.69
CA ASP A 59 0.93 22.76 -6.00
C ASP A 59 0.83 21.26 -6.32
N VAL A 60 0.78 20.42 -5.27
CA VAL A 60 0.63 18.96 -5.32
C VAL A 60 -0.33 18.49 -4.23
N VAL A 61 -1.27 17.62 -4.56
CA VAL A 61 -2.12 16.95 -3.57
C VAL A 61 -1.75 15.47 -3.55
N ILE A 62 -1.47 14.95 -2.35
CA ILE A 62 -1.18 13.53 -2.11
C ILE A 62 -2.27 12.96 -1.21
N THR A 63 -2.80 11.78 -1.56
CA THR A 63 -3.77 11.08 -0.73
C THR A 63 -3.27 9.71 -0.31
N MET A 64 -3.61 9.29 0.91
CA MET A 64 -3.33 7.95 1.44
C MET A 64 -4.52 7.49 2.27
N LEU A 65 -5.52 6.93 1.61
CA LEU A 65 -6.87 6.67 2.13
C LEU A 65 -7.13 5.15 2.25
N PRO A 66 -8.11 4.73 3.08
CA PRO A 66 -8.34 3.31 3.37
C PRO A 66 -8.86 2.50 2.19
N SER A 67 -9.74 3.07 1.35
CA SER A 67 -10.39 2.34 0.26
C SER A 67 -10.81 3.23 -0.91
N GLY A 68 -11.27 2.60 -2.01
CA GLY A 68 -11.80 3.29 -3.18
C GLY A 68 -13.03 4.14 -2.89
N LYS A 69 -13.82 3.79 -1.85
CA LYS A 69 -14.96 4.60 -1.42
C LYS A 69 -14.52 5.98 -0.95
N GLU A 70 -13.56 6.05 -0.04
CA GLU A 70 -13.02 7.31 0.48
C GLU A 70 -12.30 8.10 -0.62
N VAL A 71 -11.59 7.42 -1.53
CA VAL A 71 -10.95 8.06 -2.68
C VAL A 71 -12.00 8.69 -3.59
N ARG A 72 -13.08 7.99 -3.93
CA ARG A 72 -14.18 8.56 -4.71
C ARG A 72 -14.81 9.78 -4.03
N GLU A 73 -15.08 9.67 -2.74
CA GLU A 73 -15.68 10.77 -1.97
C GLU A 73 -14.78 11.99 -1.93
N VAL A 74 -13.50 11.82 -1.63
CA VAL A 74 -12.55 12.92 -1.47
C VAL A 74 -12.19 13.56 -2.81
N TYR A 75 -12.11 12.80 -3.90
CA TYR A 75 -11.77 13.35 -5.22
C TYR A 75 -12.98 13.82 -6.03
N LEU A 76 -14.08 13.05 -6.02
CA LEU A 76 -15.22 13.22 -6.92
C LEU A 76 -16.49 13.72 -6.22
N GLY A 77 -16.52 13.69 -4.88
CA GLY A 77 -17.67 14.16 -4.11
C GLY A 77 -17.87 15.67 -4.23
N PRO A 78 -19.03 16.18 -3.81
CA PRO A 78 -19.31 17.62 -3.79
C PRO A 78 -18.24 18.39 -2.98
N GLY A 79 -17.62 19.38 -3.60
CA GLY A 79 -16.51 20.10 -2.98
C GLY A 79 -15.21 19.29 -2.86
N GLY A 80 -15.05 18.20 -3.65
CA GLY A 80 -13.88 17.34 -3.66
C GLY A 80 -12.63 18.02 -4.22
N ILE A 81 -11.52 17.25 -4.20
CA ILE A 81 -10.19 17.74 -4.63
C ILE A 81 -10.23 18.24 -6.07
N ILE A 82 -10.81 17.47 -7.01
CA ILE A 82 -10.79 17.81 -8.44
C ILE A 82 -11.57 19.11 -8.73
N GLU A 83 -12.64 19.35 -7.99
CA GLU A 83 -13.44 20.57 -8.15
C GLU A 83 -12.68 21.83 -7.70
N ASN A 84 -11.79 21.70 -6.70
CA ASN A 84 -11.15 22.82 -6.02
C ASN A 84 -9.65 22.96 -6.28
N ALA A 85 -9.01 21.98 -6.89
CA ALA A 85 -7.61 22.09 -7.29
C ALA A 85 -7.44 23.15 -8.38
N ASN A 86 -6.38 23.95 -8.25
CA ASN A 86 -6.03 24.95 -9.23
C ASN A 86 -5.50 24.31 -10.52
N GLU A 87 -5.59 25.03 -11.62
CA GLU A 87 -4.95 24.61 -12.86
C GLU A 87 -3.46 24.34 -12.64
N GLY A 88 -2.96 23.23 -13.19
CA GLY A 88 -1.59 22.83 -13.03
C GLY A 88 -1.26 22.11 -11.71
N THR A 89 -2.21 21.94 -10.78
CA THR A 89 -2.00 21.08 -9.60
C THR A 89 -1.76 19.63 -10.03
N LEU A 90 -0.76 18.98 -9.43
CA LEU A 90 -0.51 17.56 -9.59
C LEU A 90 -1.21 16.76 -8.49
N LEU A 91 -2.00 15.77 -8.87
CA LEU A 91 -2.72 14.88 -7.97
C LEU A 91 -2.03 13.50 -7.91
N ILE A 92 -1.78 12.97 -6.73
CA ILE A 92 -1.12 11.67 -6.52
C ILE A 92 -1.92 10.89 -5.49
N ASP A 93 -2.57 9.80 -5.89
CA ASP A 93 -3.21 8.89 -4.94
C ASP A 93 -2.31 7.69 -4.63
N CYS A 94 -1.83 7.62 -3.39
CA CYS A 94 -1.00 6.53 -2.89
C CYS A 94 -1.81 5.40 -2.23
N SER A 95 -3.13 5.50 -2.22
CA SER A 95 -4.04 4.50 -1.66
C SER A 95 -3.99 3.20 -2.45
N THR A 96 -4.30 2.06 -1.80
CA THR A 96 -4.51 0.78 -2.50
C THR A 96 -6.01 0.58 -2.70
N ILE A 97 -6.45 0.72 -3.95
CA ILE A 97 -7.86 0.71 -4.36
C ILE A 97 -8.06 -0.13 -5.62
N ASP A 98 -9.30 -0.28 -6.02
CA ASP A 98 -9.63 -0.94 -7.29
C ASP A 98 -9.21 -0.10 -8.52
N VAL A 99 -8.85 -0.80 -9.59
CA VAL A 99 -8.37 -0.19 -10.85
C VAL A 99 -9.43 0.69 -11.50
N GLU A 100 -10.70 0.33 -11.39
CA GLU A 100 -11.81 1.09 -11.97
C GLU A 100 -11.94 2.47 -11.30
N THR A 101 -11.88 2.52 -9.98
CA THR A 101 -11.89 3.78 -9.24
C THR A 101 -10.71 4.67 -9.62
N ALA A 102 -9.50 4.13 -9.68
CA ALA A 102 -8.32 4.89 -10.10
C ALA A 102 -8.50 5.50 -11.50
N ARG A 103 -8.99 4.72 -12.45
CA ARG A 103 -9.27 5.19 -13.82
C ARG A 103 -10.39 6.25 -13.87
N ALA A 104 -11.44 6.08 -13.08
CA ALA A 104 -12.55 7.04 -13.03
C ALA A 104 -12.08 8.40 -12.46
N VAL A 105 -11.27 8.40 -11.41
CA VAL A 105 -10.67 9.61 -10.83
C VAL A 105 -9.75 10.28 -11.87
N ALA A 106 -8.86 9.51 -12.50
CA ALA A 106 -7.95 10.05 -13.52
C ALA A 106 -8.70 10.67 -14.70
N ALA A 107 -9.73 10.00 -15.23
CA ALA A 107 -10.55 10.52 -16.33
C ALA A 107 -11.31 11.81 -15.96
N THR A 108 -11.71 11.94 -14.68
CA THR A 108 -12.36 13.17 -14.19
C THR A 108 -11.37 14.31 -14.02
N ALA A 109 -10.16 14.01 -13.52
CA ALA A 109 -9.07 14.98 -13.40
C ALA A 109 -8.66 15.51 -14.80
N GLU A 110 -8.56 14.63 -15.79
CA GLU A 110 -8.22 14.99 -17.17
C GLU A 110 -9.22 15.98 -17.79
N LYS A 111 -10.53 15.82 -17.55
CA LYS A 111 -11.56 16.76 -17.99
C LYS A 111 -11.39 18.17 -17.40
N ARG A 112 -10.66 18.30 -16.31
CA ARG A 112 -10.31 19.54 -15.64
C ARG A 112 -8.87 19.97 -15.94
N SER A 113 -8.20 19.36 -16.92
CA SER A 113 -6.80 19.61 -17.29
C SER A 113 -5.83 19.45 -16.10
N LEU A 114 -6.18 18.59 -15.13
CA LEU A 114 -5.33 18.24 -14.00
C LEU A 114 -4.53 16.98 -14.31
N LEU A 115 -3.28 16.95 -13.87
CA LEU A 115 -2.44 15.76 -13.92
C LEU A 115 -2.71 14.86 -12.73
N MET A 116 -2.99 13.57 -12.98
CA MET A 116 -3.31 12.59 -11.95
C MET A 116 -2.45 11.34 -12.09
N LEU A 117 -2.00 10.82 -10.95
CA LEU A 117 -1.29 9.54 -10.80
C LEU A 117 -1.96 8.67 -9.75
N ASP A 118 -2.10 7.39 -10.04
CA ASP A 118 -2.27 6.33 -9.06
C ASP A 118 -0.89 5.75 -8.72
N ALA A 119 -0.50 5.87 -7.47
CA ALA A 119 0.86 5.58 -7.01
C ALA A 119 0.88 4.72 -5.73
N PRO A 120 0.18 3.57 -5.69
CA PRO A 120 0.20 2.70 -4.54
C PRO A 120 1.61 2.24 -4.18
N VAL A 121 1.80 1.90 -2.90
CA VAL A 121 3.11 1.67 -2.31
C VAL A 121 3.29 0.25 -1.78
N SER A 122 4.54 -0.17 -1.70
CA SER A 122 4.99 -1.38 -1.00
C SER A 122 6.17 -1.04 -0.09
N GLY A 123 6.25 -1.72 1.08
CA GLY A 123 7.30 -1.50 2.08
C GLY A 123 6.76 -1.33 3.51
N GLY A 124 5.43 -1.23 3.68
CA GLY A 124 4.77 -1.11 4.98
C GLY A 124 5.17 0.15 5.75
N VAL A 125 4.79 0.22 7.03
CA VAL A 125 5.06 1.37 7.90
C VAL A 125 6.56 1.63 8.06
N GLY A 126 7.37 0.55 8.13
CA GLY A 126 8.82 0.67 8.20
C GLY A 126 9.43 1.38 6.99
N GLY A 127 8.99 1.00 5.78
CA GLY A 127 9.41 1.65 4.54
C GLY A 127 8.93 3.10 4.44
N ALA A 128 7.70 3.39 4.89
CA ALA A 128 7.17 4.74 4.94
C ALA A 128 7.98 5.64 5.88
N THR A 129 8.33 5.14 7.07
CA THR A 129 9.15 5.88 8.05
C THR A 129 10.57 6.12 7.54
N ALA A 130 11.18 5.12 6.92
CA ALA A 130 12.55 5.19 6.40
C ALA A 130 12.66 5.94 5.06
N GLY A 131 11.55 6.29 4.40
CA GLY A 131 11.57 6.88 3.06
C GLY A 131 12.06 5.91 1.98
N THR A 132 11.82 4.61 2.14
CA THR A 132 12.34 3.54 1.27
C THR A 132 11.23 2.78 0.54
N LEU A 133 10.04 3.35 0.44
CA LEU A 133 8.92 2.73 -0.24
C LEU A 133 9.23 2.41 -1.70
N THR A 134 8.59 1.36 -2.21
CA THR A 134 8.46 1.13 -3.65
C THR A 134 7.14 1.73 -4.11
N PHE A 135 7.17 2.66 -5.05
CA PHE A 135 6.01 3.24 -5.71
C PHE A 135 5.74 2.54 -7.04
N MET A 136 4.51 2.12 -7.27
CA MET A 136 4.03 1.58 -8.54
C MET A 136 3.13 2.65 -9.17
N VAL A 137 3.64 3.37 -10.19
CA VAL A 137 3.01 4.62 -10.63
C VAL A 137 2.29 4.44 -11.96
N GLY A 138 0.98 4.65 -11.97
CA GLY A 138 0.15 4.73 -13.17
C GLY A 138 -0.23 6.17 -13.49
N GLY A 139 -0.26 6.51 -14.78
CA GLY A 139 -0.63 7.82 -15.30
C GLY A 139 0.22 8.25 -16.48
N SER A 140 0.06 9.51 -16.95
CA SER A 140 0.81 10.00 -18.09
C SER A 140 2.31 10.16 -17.78
N ALA A 141 3.17 10.03 -18.80
CA ALA A 141 4.61 10.27 -18.65
C ALA A 141 4.92 11.70 -18.15
N GLN A 142 4.11 12.68 -18.54
CA GLN A 142 4.22 14.07 -18.07
C GLN A 142 3.94 14.17 -16.56
N ALA A 143 2.86 13.54 -16.08
CA ALA A 143 2.53 13.52 -14.66
C ALA A 143 3.63 12.79 -13.85
N PHE A 144 4.11 11.65 -14.36
CA PHE A 144 5.19 10.88 -13.75
C PHE A 144 6.48 11.71 -13.61
N ALA A 145 6.92 12.36 -14.67
CA ALA A 145 8.13 13.20 -14.64
C ALA A 145 8.04 14.34 -13.60
N ARG A 146 6.84 14.94 -13.45
CA ARG A 146 6.61 15.98 -12.42
C ARG A 146 6.59 15.43 -11.00
N ALA A 147 6.09 14.22 -10.80
CA ALA A 147 5.99 13.60 -9.48
C ALA A 147 7.33 13.05 -8.97
N GLN A 148 8.24 12.67 -9.86
CA GLN A 148 9.42 11.87 -9.53
C GLN A 148 10.22 12.45 -8.37
N SER A 149 10.59 13.73 -8.42
CA SER A 149 11.38 14.39 -7.37
C SER A 149 10.68 14.45 -6.00
N ILE A 150 9.34 14.36 -5.98
CA ILE A 150 8.52 14.33 -4.75
C ILE A 150 8.45 12.90 -4.23
N LEU A 151 8.19 11.92 -5.09
CA LEU A 151 8.12 10.51 -4.74
C LEU A 151 9.46 9.99 -4.19
N GLU A 152 10.59 10.47 -4.73
CA GLU A 152 11.97 10.17 -4.25
C GLU A 152 12.22 10.59 -2.81
N LYS A 153 11.40 11.46 -2.22
CA LYS A 153 11.51 11.83 -0.81
C LYS A 153 10.82 10.82 0.13
N MET A 154 9.95 9.98 -0.41
CA MET A 154 9.17 8.98 0.33
C MET A 154 9.54 7.54 -0.03
N GLY A 155 10.23 7.33 -1.15
CA GLY A 155 10.57 6.01 -1.66
C GLY A 155 11.93 5.93 -2.34
N LYS A 156 12.46 4.72 -2.40
CA LYS A 156 13.75 4.41 -3.04
C LYS A 156 13.57 3.85 -4.46
N THR A 157 12.47 3.14 -4.69
CA THR A 157 12.17 2.51 -5.98
C THR A 157 10.88 3.10 -6.53
N ILE A 158 10.94 3.73 -7.69
CA ILE A 158 9.80 4.40 -8.31
C ILE A 158 9.67 3.88 -9.74
N VAL A 159 8.59 3.12 -10.00
CA VAL A 159 8.39 2.44 -11.27
C VAL A 159 7.18 3.02 -11.98
N HIS A 160 7.35 3.55 -13.18
CA HIS A 160 6.25 3.94 -14.05
C HIS A 160 5.66 2.69 -14.72
N ALA A 161 4.46 2.32 -14.29
CA ALA A 161 3.77 1.12 -14.75
C ALA A 161 2.92 1.36 -16.04
N GLY A 162 2.94 2.59 -16.58
CA GLY A 162 2.16 2.97 -17.75
C GLY A 162 0.96 3.85 -17.42
N GLY A 163 -0.13 3.74 -18.21
CA GLY A 163 -1.31 4.60 -18.10
C GLY A 163 -2.05 4.51 -16.76
N ALA A 164 -3.09 5.35 -16.61
CA ALA A 164 -3.91 5.43 -15.41
C ALA A 164 -4.49 4.06 -14.99
N GLY A 165 -4.45 3.76 -13.70
CA GLY A 165 -4.85 2.50 -13.09
C GLY A 165 -3.80 1.39 -13.17
N ASN A 166 -2.69 1.58 -13.89
CA ASN A 166 -1.64 0.55 -13.99
C ASN A 166 -0.81 0.43 -12.71
N GLY A 167 -0.69 1.49 -11.91
CA GLY A 167 -0.11 1.42 -10.57
C GLY A 167 -0.92 0.48 -9.67
N GLN A 168 -2.25 0.65 -9.65
CA GLN A 168 -3.14 -0.25 -8.91
C GLN A 168 -3.11 -1.68 -9.47
N ALA A 169 -3.11 -1.85 -10.79
CA ALA A 169 -2.99 -3.17 -11.41
C ALA A 169 -1.68 -3.88 -10.99
N ALA A 170 -0.56 -3.16 -11.01
CA ALA A 170 0.72 -3.69 -10.54
C ALA A 170 0.65 -4.06 -9.04
N LYS A 171 0.05 -3.20 -8.21
CA LYS A 171 -0.09 -3.42 -6.77
C LYS A 171 -0.92 -4.66 -6.45
N ILE A 172 -2.10 -4.82 -7.04
CA ILE A 172 -2.96 -5.99 -6.75
C ILE A 172 -2.35 -7.30 -7.24
N CYS A 173 -1.66 -7.30 -8.40
CA CYS A 173 -0.92 -8.45 -8.87
C CYS A 173 0.24 -8.81 -7.93
N ASN A 174 1.03 -7.81 -7.50
CA ASN A 174 2.10 -8.03 -6.52
C ASN A 174 1.58 -8.63 -5.22
N ASN A 175 0.47 -8.10 -4.68
CA ASN A 175 -0.04 -8.56 -3.40
C ASN A 175 -0.78 -9.91 -3.52
N MET A 176 -1.32 -10.26 -4.69
CA MET A 176 -1.78 -11.62 -4.96
C MET A 176 -0.61 -12.61 -4.91
N ILE A 177 0.52 -12.30 -5.57
CA ILE A 177 1.74 -13.12 -5.49
C ILE A 177 2.20 -13.24 -4.02
N LEU A 178 2.20 -12.13 -3.27
CA LEU A 178 2.62 -12.10 -1.87
C LEU A 178 1.74 -13.01 -1.00
N GLY A 179 0.42 -12.91 -1.11
CA GLY A 179 -0.53 -13.74 -0.34
C GLY A 179 -0.39 -15.23 -0.64
N ILE A 180 -0.32 -15.59 -1.93
CA ILE A 180 -0.10 -16.96 -2.37
C ILE A 180 1.24 -17.50 -1.85
N SER A 181 2.32 -16.74 -2.01
CA SER A 181 3.66 -17.14 -1.57
C SER A 181 3.75 -17.32 -0.07
N MET A 182 3.08 -16.47 0.72
CA MET A 182 3.07 -16.60 2.18
C MET A 182 2.36 -17.88 2.64
N ILE A 183 1.23 -18.23 2.01
CA ILE A 183 0.54 -19.49 2.29
C ILE A 183 1.43 -20.66 1.89
N ALA A 184 1.98 -20.67 0.67
CA ALA A 184 2.84 -21.74 0.19
C ALA A 184 4.06 -21.98 1.08
N VAL A 185 4.72 -20.91 1.54
CA VAL A 185 5.85 -21.00 2.47
C VAL A 185 5.37 -21.54 3.83
N SER A 186 4.22 -21.08 4.33
CA SER A 186 3.65 -21.57 5.60
C SER A 186 3.34 -23.06 5.55
N GLU A 187 2.70 -23.54 4.48
CA GLU A 187 2.40 -24.96 4.27
C GLU A 187 3.69 -25.80 4.20
N ALA A 188 4.73 -25.29 3.50
CA ALA A 188 6.01 -25.99 3.40
C ALA A 188 6.69 -26.13 4.77
N PHE A 189 6.67 -25.11 5.62
CA PHE A 189 7.23 -25.19 6.97
C PHE A 189 6.41 -26.12 7.89
N VAL A 190 5.08 -26.10 7.80
CA VAL A 190 4.22 -27.01 8.57
C VAL A 190 4.45 -28.47 8.12
N LEU A 191 4.55 -28.73 6.82
CA LEU A 191 4.89 -30.08 6.32
C LEU A 191 6.28 -30.53 6.79
N ALA A 192 7.27 -29.66 6.78
CA ALA A 192 8.60 -29.95 7.28
C ALA A 192 8.59 -30.34 8.77
N GLU A 193 7.82 -29.63 9.59
CA GLU A 193 7.60 -29.97 11.00
C GLU A 193 7.08 -31.42 11.16
N GLN A 194 6.07 -31.77 10.40
CA GLN A 194 5.46 -33.12 10.42
C GLN A 194 6.43 -34.22 9.95
N LEU A 195 7.36 -33.87 9.06
CA LEU A 195 8.40 -34.77 8.57
C LEU A 195 9.64 -34.82 9.48
N GLY A 196 9.68 -34.04 10.58
CA GLY A 196 10.81 -33.98 11.50
C GLY A 196 12.00 -33.16 10.96
N LEU A 197 11.79 -32.32 9.92
CA LEU A 197 12.84 -31.45 9.39
C LEU A 197 12.83 -30.12 10.13
N ASP A 198 14.00 -29.76 10.66
CA ASP A 198 14.21 -28.50 11.37
C ASP A 198 13.97 -27.27 10.50
N HIS A 199 13.36 -26.24 11.05
CA HIS A 199 13.02 -25.00 10.33
C HIS A 199 14.24 -24.29 9.74
N GLN A 200 15.34 -24.21 10.50
CA GLN A 200 16.56 -23.58 10.02
C GLN A 200 17.14 -24.35 8.83
N LYS A 201 17.09 -25.68 8.88
CA LYS A 201 17.55 -26.52 7.76
C LYS A 201 16.72 -26.34 6.52
N LEU A 202 15.38 -26.31 6.64
CA LEU A 202 14.50 -26.00 5.50
C LEU A 202 14.82 -24.63 4.92
N PHE A 203 14.97 -23.61 5.77
CA PHE A 203 15.32 -22.26 5.35
C PHE A 203 16.67 -22.21 4.63
N ASP A 204 17.72 -22.82 5.20
CA ASP A 204 19.08 -22.83 4.64
C ASP A 204 19.12 -23.42 3.23
N ILE A 205 18.28 -24.41 2.97
CA ILE A 205 18.15 -25.09 1.67
C ILE A 205 17.29 -24.23 0.72
N SER A 206 16.06 -23.95 1.13
CA SER A 206 15.05 -23.36 0.23
C SER A 206 15.31 -21.91 -0.11
N SER A 207 15.95 -21.15 0.79
CA SER A 207 16.37 -19.77 0.51
C SER A 207 17.44 -19.65 -0.58
N LYS A 208 18.11 -20.75 -0.93
CA LYS A 208 19.16 -20.81 -1.96
C LYS A 208 18.79 -21.73 -3.12
N SER A 209 17.56 -22.24 -3.12
CA SER A 209 17.05 -23.17 -4.12
C SER A 209 15.88 -22.56 -4.89
N SER A 210 15.27 -23.30 -5.80
CA SER A 210 14.17 -22.85 -6.65
C SER A 210 12.89 -22.44 -5.93
N GLY A 211 12.72 -22.79 -4.67
CA GLY A 211 11.61 -22.36 -3.80
C GLY A 211 11.79 -20.98 -3.17
N GLN A 212 12.90 -20.30 -3.44
CA GLN A 212 13.18 -18.97 -2.89
C GLN A 212 12.13 -17.95 -3.30
N CYS A 213 11.65 -17.16 -2.34
CA CYS A 213 10.77 -16.00 -2.54
C CYS A 213 10.92 -15.02 -1.37
N TRP A 214 10.36 -13.80 -1.52
CA TRP A 214 10.43 -12.76 -0.50
C TRP A 214 9.80 -13.21 0.83
N SER A 215 8.67 -13.92 0.79
CA SER A 215 8.00 -14.45 1.98
C SER A 215 8.88 -15.41 2.78
N MET A 216 9.83 -16.09 2.13
CA MET A 216 10.82 -16.94 2.81
C MET A 216 12.03 -16.14 3.29
N THR A 217 12.69 -15.39 2.39
CA THR A 217 14.03 -14.83 2.65
C THR A 217 14.01 -13.53 3.45
N THR A 218 12.90 -12.80 3.43
CA THR A 218 12.78 -11.48 4.09
C THR A 218 11.72 -11.48 5.19
N TYR A 219 10.70 -12.34 5.08
CA TYR A 219 9.52 -12.29 5.96
C TYR A 219 9.08 -13.69 6.43
N CYS A 220 10.04 -14.58 6.72
CA CYS A 220 9.82 -15.98 7.07
C CYS A 220 8.74 -16.13 8.16
N PRO A 221 7.72 -16.98 7.94
CA PRO A 221 6.59 -17.11 8.86
C PRO A 221 6.90 -17.92 10.13
N VAL A 222 8.11 -18.50 10.24
CA VAL A 222 8.55 -19.17 11.49
C VAL A 222 9.59 -18.34 12.22
N PRO A 223 9.64 -18.41 13.57
CA PRO A 223 10.67 -17.76 14.36
C PRO A 223 12.07 -18.32 14.03
N GLY A 224 13.09 -17.50 14.16
CA GLY A 224 14.50 -17.89 14.04
C GLY A 224 15.16 -17.45 12.74
N PRO A 225 14.88 -18.04 11.56
CA PRO A 225 15.66 -17.87 10.35
C PRO A 225 15.84 -16.42 9.87
N VAL A 226 14.83 -15.58 10.04
CA VAL A 226 14.86 -14.14 9.67
C VAL A 226 14.55 -13.31 10.90
N PRO A 227 15.56 -12.78 11.62
CA PRO A 227 15.37 -12.09 12.91
C PRO A 227 14.42 -10.90 12.90
N THR A 228 14.30 -10.21 11.74
CA THR A 228 13.42 -9.04 11.57
C THR A 228 11.98 -9.41 11.27
N SER A 229 11.68 -10.67 10.96
CA SER A 229 10.32 -11.14 10.68
C SER A 229 9.38 -10.98 11.87
N PRO A 230 8.09 -10.62 11.64
CA PRO A 230 7.07 -10.57 12.68
C PRO A 230 6.88 -11.88 13.46
N ALA A 231 7.24 -13.02 12.88
CA ALA A 231 7.22 -14.31 13.58
C ALA A 231 8.04 -14.31 14.88
N ASN A 232 9.10 -13.48 14.97
CA ASN A 232 9.91 -13.33 16.19
C ASN A 232 9.31 -12.39 17.24
N ARG A 233 8.16 -11.77 16.95
CA ARG A 233 7.48 -10.79 17.82
C ARG A 233 6.00 -11.10 17.92
N ASP A 234 5.68 -12.38 18.06
CA ASP A 234 4.30 -12.87 18.17
C ASP A 234 3.35 -12.33 17.08
N TYR A 235 3.86 -12.20 15.86
CA TYR A 235 3.17 -11.68 14.69
C TYR A 235 2.53 -10.30 14.90
N GLN A 236 3.21 -9.42 15.66
CA GLN A 236 2.85 -8.01 15.72
C GLN A 236 2.90 -7.42 14.31
N ALA A 237 1.78 -6.82 13.90
CA ALA A 237 1.57 -6.49 12.50
C ALA A 237 2.48 -5.38 11.97
N GLY A 238 3.24 -5.70 10.92
CA GLY A 238 3.76 -4.74 9.97
C GLY A 238 2.79 -4.51 8.80
N PHE A 239 2.06 -5.58 8.43
CA PHE A 239 0.97 -5.58 7.46
C PHE A 239 -0.07 -6.60 7.92
N THR A 240 -1.28 -6.13 8.26
CA THR A 240 -2.29 -6.99 8.90
C THR A 240 -2.90 -8.01 7.93
N ALA A 241 -3.38 -9.14 8.47
CA ALA A 241 -4.12 -10.13 7.71
C ALA A 241 -5.37 -9.53 7.05
N ALA A 242 -6.07 -8.61 7.73
CA ALA A 242 -7.21 -7.90 7.16
C ALA A 242 -6.83 -7.03 5.95
N MET A 243 -5.65 -6.39 5.95
CA MET A 243 -5.15 -5.65 4.79
C MET A 243 -4.76 -6.58 3.64
N MET A 244 -4.13 -7.73 3.94
CA MET A 244 -3.84 -8.74 2.92
C MET A 244 -5.14 -9.26 2.29
N LEU A 245 -6.14 -9.59 3.09
CA LEU A 245 -7.45 -10.00 2.60
C LEU A 245 -8.10 -8.93 1.72
N LYS A 246 -8.05 -7.66 2.12
CA LYS A 246 -8.54 -6.55 1.27
C LYS A 246 -7.86 -6.55 -0.09
N ASP A 247 -6.55 -6.67 -0.14
CA ASP A 247 -5.79 -6.63 -1.38
C ASP A 247 -6.03 -7.87 -2.25
N LEU A 248 -6.22 -9.05 -1.65
CA LEU A 248 -6.65 -10.27 -2.35
C LEU A 248 -8.04 -10.10 -2.95
N LYS A 249 -9.01 -9.54 -2.21
CA LYS A 249 -10.34 -9.22 -2.73
C LYS A 249 -10.29 -8.27 -3.93
N LEU A 250 -9.44 -7.26 -3.89
CA LEU A 250 -9.23 -6.36 -5.02
C LEU A 250 -8.70 -7.11 -6.25
N SER A 251 -7.74 -8.03 -6.06
CA SER A 251 -7.20 -8.83 -7.16
C SER A 251 -8.24 -9.78 -7.75
N GLN A 252 -9.08 -10.42 -6.92
CA GLN A 252 -10.13 -11.32 -7.40
C GLN A 252 -11.29 -10.57 -8.07
N ALA A 253 -11.64 -9.38 -7.58
CA ALA A 253 -12.60 -8.51 -8.26
C ALA A 253 -12.10 -8.11 -9.66
N ALA A 254 -10.82 -7.74 -9.80
CA ALA A 254 -10.21 -7.45 -11.08
C ALA A 254 -10.14 -8.68 -12.00
N ALA A 255 -9.80 -9.86 -11.46
CA ALA A 255 -9.80 -11.11 -12.21
C ALA A 255 -11.19 -11.43 -12.77
N LYS A 256 -12.22 -11.29 -11.94
CA LYS A 256 -13.62 -11.50 -12.36
C LYS A 256 -14.05 -10.51 -13.45
N ALA A 257 -13.69 -9.24 -13.30
CA ALA A 257 -14.06 -8.19 -14.27
C ALA A 257 -13.37 -8.38 -15.62
N THR A 258 -12.18 -8.98 -15.66
CA THR A 258 -11.38 -9.21 -16.88
C THR A 258 -11.51 -10.61 -17.45
N GLY A 259 -12.15 -11.55 -16.74
CA GLY A 259 -12.22 -12.96 -17.10
C GLY A 259 -10.90 -13.73 -16.89
N ALA A 260 -9.94 -13.16 -16.15
CA ALA A 260 -8.68 -13.81 -15.85
C ALA A 260 -8.87 -14.99 -14.89
N ARG A 261 -8.19 -16.12 -15.17
CA ARG A 261 -8.23 -17.31 -14.31
C ARG A 261 -7.12 -17.23 -13.26
N THR A 262 -7.48 -17.03 -12.00
CA THR A 262 -6.56 -16.88 -10.86
C THR A 262 -6.92 -17.84 -9.73
N ALA A 263 -6.94 -19.13 -9.99
CA ALA A 263 -7.37 -20.17 -9.04
C ALA A 263 -6.63 -20.06 -7.69
N LEU A 264 -5.30 -19.98 -7.70
CA LEU A 264 -4.52 -19.82 -6.46
C LEU A 264 -4.80 -18.50 -5.75
N GLY A 265 -5.10 -17.43 -6.49
CA GLY A 265 -5.51 -16.15 -5.92
C GLY A 265 -6.85 -16.25 -5.20
N ALA A 266 -7.81 -16.99 -5.76
CA ALA A 266 -9.10 -17.24 -5.14
C ALA A 266 -8.98 -18.11 -3.88
N ASP A 267 -8.13 -19.14 -3.91
CA ASP A 267 -7.84 -19.95 -2.73
C ASP A 267 -7.14 -19.12 -1.63
N ALA A 268 -6.19 -18.27 -2.00
CA ALA A 268 -5.54 -17.38 -1.04
C ALA A 268 -6.55 -16.41 -0.40
N GLU A 269 -7.46 -15.80 -1.17
CA GLU A 269 -8.54 -14.97 -0.64
C GLU A 269 -9.38 -15.74 0.37
N ARG A 270 -9.83 -16.95 0.03
CA ARG A 270 -10.63 -17.82 0.90
C ARG A 270 -9.91 -18.16 2.21
N ILE A 271 -8.63 -18.55 2.14
CA ILE A 271 -7.84 -18.92 3.32
C ILE A 271 -7.63 -17.71 4.23
N TYR A 272 -7.28 -16.53 3.70
CA TYR A 272 -7.17 -15.30 4.49
C TYR A 272 -8.53 -14.82 5.04
N SER A 273 -9.65 -15.07 4.33
CA SER A 273 -10.99 -14.78 4.87
C SER A 273 -11.24 -15.61 6.12
N GLN A 274 -11.02 -16.91 6.06
CA GLN A 274 -11.19 -17.81 7.20
C GLN A 274 -10.27 -17.43 8.37
N TYR A 275 -9.00 -17.08 8.07
CA TYR A 275 -8.05 -16.62 9.09
C TYR A 275 -8.52 -15.32 9.76
N CYS A 276 -9.05 -14.36 9.02
CA CYS A 276 -9.62 -13.14 9.61
C CYS A 276 -10.89 -13.43 10.42
N GLU A 277 -11.75 -14.34 9.96
CA GLU A 277 -12.98 -14.76 10.64
C GLU A 277 -12.71 -15.49 11.97
N SER A 278 -11.55 -16.15 12.11
CA SER A 278 -11.11 -16.74 13.38
C SER A 278 -10.65 -15.71 14.44
N GLY A 279 -10.73 -14.41 14.14
CA GLY A 279 -10.35 -13.33 15.05
C GLY A 279 -8.94 -12.79 14.85
N GLU A 280 -8.17 -13.35 13.92
CA GLU A 280 -6.74 -13.06 13.71
C GLU A 280 -6.49 -11.89 12.73
N GLY A 281 -7.52 -11.20 12.29
CA GLY A 281 -7.43 -10.15 11.27
C GLY A 281 -6.50 -8.97 11.62
N ALA A 282 -6.28 -8.70 12.90
CA ALA A 282 -5.39 -7.64 13.37
C ALA A 282 -3.91 -8.05 13.46
N HIS A 283 -3.62 -9.35 13.47
CA HIS A 283 -2.25 -9.85 13.44
C HIS A 283 -1.59 -9.66 12.08
N ASP A 284 -0.28 -9.85 12.04
CA ASP A 284 0.48 -9.81 10.80
C ASP A 284 0.01 -10.91 9.84
N PHE A 285 -0.01 -10.61 8.53
CA PHE A 285 -0.45 -11.56 7.52
C PHE A 285 0.38 -12.85 7.48
N SER A 286 1.65 -12.80 7.95
CA SER A 286 2.50 -13.99 8.08
C SER A 286 2.06 -14.93 9.22
N GLY A 287 1.20 -14.46 10.12
CA GLY A 287 0.55 -15.28 11.15
C GLY A 287 -0.39 -16.36 10.58
N ILE A 288 -0.67 -16.33 9.28
CA ILE A 288 -1.45 -17.36 8.57
C ILE A 288 -0.90 -18.78 8.81
N ILE A 289 0.39 -18.92 9.11
CA ILE A 289 1.00 -20.22 9.45
C ILE A 289 0.34 -20.86 10.67
N ARG A 290 -0.14 -20.07 11.65
CA ARG A 290 -0.88 -20.60 12.81
C ARG A 290 -2.17 -21.26 12.37
N PHE A 291 -2.88 -20.64 11.41
CA PHE A 291 -4.10 -21.17 10.84
C PHE A 291 -3.87 -22.42 10.00
N VAL A 292 -2.78 -22.44 9.23
CA VAL A 292 -2.37 -23.60 8.41
C VAL A 292 -1.98 -24.79 9.30
N ARG A 293 -1.41 -24.53 10.47
CA ARG A 293 -0.96 -25.57 11.41
C ARG A 293 -2.14 -26.28 12.10
N GLY A 294 -3.31 -25.67 12.22
CA GLY A 294 -4.53 -26.21 12.89
C GLY A 294 -4.67 -25.75 14.32
#